data_a7665478159bcab8195d42474d692623
#
_entry.id   a7665478159bcab8195d42474d692623
#
_cell.length_a   1.000
_cell.length_b   1.000
_cell.length_c   1.000
_cell.angle_alpha   90.00
_cell.angle_beta   90.00
_cell.angle_gamma   90.00
#
_symmetry.space_group_name_H-M   'P 1'
#
loop_
_entity.id
_entity.type
_entity.pdbx_description
1 polymer ?
#
loop_
_entity_poly.entity_id
_entity_poly.type
_entity_poly.pdbx_seq_one_letter_code
_entity_poly.pdbx_strand_id
1 'polypeptide(L)'
;MTQMLTINTRRFKRVAYSFVIAFVFWFFIKSEDTYFVNTNIPLVARNLQEQKTYKEEVPETIFVTLKGTGRSFIWLKFFNSFYEDEFKAVIDLSSITDEYNFELDSYYKENPEKIVLPQALDLQFVEVLSPNNIQIKLQRYLVKKVPIKSQILGSAEPGYISLEETFSPDSISIGGPEETVNAIEFILTEKDTLLNLISSVENDWLILNPDKLVSYDPKKVTGF
;
A
#
# COMPACT_ATOMS: atom_id res chain seq x y z
N MET A 1 -13.46 -61.92 18.12
CA MET A 1 -14.44 -62.04 17.02
C MET A 1 -14.84 -60.64 16.57
N THR A 2 -14.08 -60.06 15.61
CA THR A 2 -14.22 -58.67 15.16
C THR A 2 -15.07 -58.68 13.89
N GLN A 3 -16.35 -58.31 14.02
CA GLN A 3 -17.21 -58.12 12.84
C GLN A 3 -16.73 -56.84 12.12
N MET A 4 -16.06 -57.01 10.99
CA MET A 4 -15.84 -55.94 10.03
C MET A 4 -17.20 -55.54 9.44
N LEU A 5 -17.67 -54.34 9.78
CA LEU A 5 -18.81 -53.69 9.13
C LEU A 5 -18.45 -53.42 7.66
N THR A 6 -18.84 -54.34 6.78
CA THR A 6 -18.76 -54.12 5.34
C THR A 6 -19.76 -53.01 4.96
N ILE A 7 -19.29 -51.76 4.93
CA ILE A 7 -20.07 -50.62 4.45
C ILE A 7 -20.40 -50.89 2.98
N ASN A 8 -21.69 -51.07 2.68
CA ASN A 8 -22.17 -51.25 1.32
C ASN A 8 -21.88 -49.97 0.51
N THR A 9 -20.81 -49.97 -0.23
CA THR A 9 -20.27 -48.82 -0.98
C THR A 9 -21.31 -48.16 -1.91
N ARG A 10 -22.29 -48.94 -2.43
CA ARG A 10 -23.37 -48.39 -3.27
C ARG A 10 -24.39 -47.56 -2.45
N ARG A 11 -24.71 -48.00 -1.22
CA ARG A 11 -25.61 -47.24 -0.33
C ARG A 11 -24.91 -45.98 0.18
N PHE A 12 -23.65 -46.11 0.55
CA PHE A 12 -22.83 -44.94 0.98
C PHE A 12 -22.75 -43.88 -0.10
N LYS A 13 -22.48 -44.26 -1.36
CA LYS A 13 -22.44 -43.31 -2.49
C LYS A 13 -23.79 -42.59 -2.68
N ARG A 14 -24.91 -43.26 -2.59
CA ARG A 14 -26.25 -42.65 -2.72
C ARG A 14 -26.51 -41.62 -1.61
N VAL A 15 -26.18 -41.95 -0.37
CA VAL A 15 -26.33 -41.06 0.79
C VAL A 15 -25.39 -39.84 0.61
N ALA A 16 -24.14 -40.06 0.19
CA ALA A 16 -23.19 -38.97 -0.07
C ALA A 16 -23.68 -38.02 -1.16
N TYR A 17 -24.21 -38.55 -2.27
CA TYR A 17 -24.77 -37.71 -3.33
C TYR A 17 -25.99 -36.90 -2.85
N SER A 18 -26.90 -37.51 -2.10
CA SER A 18 -28.06 -36.80 -1.54
C SER A 18 -27.63 -35.71 -0.57
N PHE A 19 -26.59 -35.94 0.22
CA PHE A 19 -26.04 -34.95 1.14
C PHE A 19 -25.40 -33.78 0.38
N VAL A 20 -24.60 -34.10 -0.66
CA VAL A 20 -23.97 -33.03 -1.51
C VAL A 20 -25.06 -32.18 -2.18
N ILE A 21 -26.10 -32.79 -2.74
CA ILE A 21 -27.19 -32.03 -3.38
C ILE A 21 -27.91 -31.15 -2.34
N ALA A 22 -28.27 -31.73 -1.17
CA ALA A 22 -28.89 -30.92 -0.12
C ALA A 22 -28.02 -29.79 0.39
N PHE A 23 -26.72 -30.05 0.52
CA PHE A 23 -25.73 -28.99 0.90
C PHE A 23 -25.63 -27.88 -0.15
N VAL A 24 -25.60 -28.23 -1.44
CA VAL A 24 -25.56 -27.23 -2.54
C VAL A 24 -26.83 -26.38 -2.51
N PHE A 25 -28.01 -26.95 -2.37
CA PHE A 25 -29.25 -26.19 -2.26
C PHE A 25 -29.28 -25.30 -1.01
N TRP A 26 -28.87 -25.83 0.13
CA TRP A 26 -28.79 -25.08 1.38
C TRP A 26 -27.80 -23.91 1.25
N PHE A 27 -26.62 -24.17 0.69
CA PHE A 27 -25.61 -23.15 0.46
C PHE A 27 -26.11 -22.05 -0.48
N PHE A 28 -26.77 -22.44 -1.57
CA PHE A 28 -27.35 -21.50 -2.52
C PHE A 28 -28.36 -20.58 -1.85
N ILE A 29 -29.32 -21.14 -1.10
CA ILE A 29 -30.33 -20.35 -0.37
C ILE A 29 -29.65 -19.43 0.65
N LYS A 30 -28.71 -19.96 1.44
CA LYS A 30 -28.04 -19.17 2.47
C LYS A 30 -27.09 -18.10 1.90
N SER A 31 -26.53 -18.33 0.75
CA SER A 31 -25.66 -17.35 0.11
C SER A 31 -26.41 -16.11 -0.45
N GLU A 32 -27.73 -16.18 -0.55
CA GLU A 32 -28.59 -15.06 -0.94
C GLU A 32 -29.04 -14.18 0.25
N ASP A 33 -28.87 -14.66 1.49
CA ASP A 33 -29.16 -13.85 2.67
C ASP A 33 -28.24 -12.60 2.67
N THR A 34 -28.77 -11.50 3.22
CA THR A 34 -28.03 -10.24 3.34
C THR A 34 -27.18 -10.23 4.59
N TYR A 35 -25.94 -9.83 4.46
CA TYR A 35 -24.96 -9.72 5.54
C TYR A 35 -24.37 -8.33 5.60
N PHE A 36 -23.92 -7.95 6.81
CA PHE A 36 -23.07 -6.77 7.04
C PHE A 36 -21.66 -7.28 7.35
N VAL A 37 -20.70 -6.80 6.58
CA VAL A 37 -19.31 -7.23 6.71
C VAL A 37 -18.41 -6.01 6.80
N ASN A 38 -17.53 -6.02 7.80
CA ASN A 38 -16.54 -4.97 7.98
C ASN A 38 -15.26 -5.34 7.22
N THR A 39 -14.76 -4.42 6.42
CA THR A 39 -13.58 -4.64 5.57
C THR A 39 -12.79 -3.36 5.38
N ASN A 40 -11.51 -3.51 5.04
CA ASN A 40 -10.66 -2.39 4.63
C ASN A 40 -10.86 -2.12 3.14
N ILE A 41 -11.01 -0.84 2.79
CA ILE A 41 -11.07 -0.35 1.41
C ILE A 41 -9.88 0.58 1.19
N PRO A 42 -9.11 0.44 0.10
CA PRO A 42 -8.07 1.39 -0.28
C PRO A 42 -8.64 2.80 -0.42
N LEU A 43 -7.93 3.77 0.16
CA LEU A 43 -8.26 5.19 0.07
C LEU A 43 -7.40 5.84 -1.00
N VAL A 44 -8.04 6.43 -2.01
CA VAL A 44 -7.36 7.07 -3.13
C VAL A 44 -7.77 8.54 -3.19
N ALA A 45 -6.80 9.42 -3.02
CA ALA A 45 -7.03 10.83 -3.27
C ALA A 45 -6.83 11.16 -4.74
N ARG A 46 -7.72 11.98 -5.31
CA ARG A 46 -7.70 12.42 -6.71
C ARG A 46 -7.74 13.94 -6.82
N ASN A 47 -7.37 14.41 -8.00
CA ASN A 47 -7.42 15.82 -8.36
C ASN A 47 -6.55 16.71 -7.45
N LEU A 48 -5.40 16.18 -7.00
CA LEU A 48 -4.41 17.00 -6.32
C LEU A 48 -3.95 18.11 -7.28
N GLN A 49 -3.95 19.35 -6.83
CA GLN A 49 -3.53 20.49 -7.63
C GLN A 49 -2.07 20.36 -8.06
N GLU A 50 -1.75 20.81 -9.26
CA GLU A 50 -0.37 20.86 -9.75
C GLU A 50 0.51 21.64 -8.77
N GLN A 51 1.75 21.18 -8.57
CA GLN A 51 2.73 21.74 -7.63
C GLN A 51 2.36 21.63 -6.13
N LYS A 52 1.35 20.84 -5.78
CA LYS A 52 1.03 20.51 -4.38
C LYS A 52 1.38 19.06 -4.06
N THR A 53 1.67 18.80 -2.80
CA THR A 53 1.89 17.46 -2.25
C THR A 53 1.39 17.40 -0.81
N TYR A 54 1.29 16.21 -0.27
CA TYR A 54 0.89 16.01 1.12
C TYR A 54 2.01 16.47 2.06
N LYS A 55 1.66 17.21 3.12
CA LYS A 55 2.57 17.57 4.20
C LYS A 55 2.78 16.43 5.18
N GLU A 56 1.78 15.59 5.37
CA GLU A 56 1.74 14.47 6.31
C GLU A 56 1.24 13.20 5.61
N GLU A 57 1.56 12.02 6.16
CA GLU A 57 1.07 10.76 5.62
C GLU A 57 -0.47 10.69 5.74
N VAL A 58 -1.12 10.31 4.64
CA VAL A 58 -2.57 10.05 4.61
C VAL A 58 -2.78 8.54 4.75
N PRO A 59 -3.78 8.08 5.51
CA PRO A 59 -4.09 6.65 5.59
C PRO A 59 -4.32 6.04 4.21
N GLU A 60 -3.70 4.89 3.96
CA GLU A 60 -3.85 4.17 2.70
C GLU A 60 -5.18 3.41 2.59
N THR A 61 -5.82 3.16 3.73
CA THR A 61 -7.07 2.39 3.79
C THR A 61 -8.02 2.97 4.81
N ILE A 62 -9.32 2.75 4.58
CA ILE A 62 -10.40 3.02 5.55
C ILE A 62 -11.13 1.73 5.89
N PHE A 63 -11.58 1.60 7.13
CA PHE A 63 -12.36 0.48 7.62
C PHE A 63 -13.84 0.82 7.57
N VAL A 64 -14.61 0.05 6.79
CA VAL A 64 -16.01 0.35 6.49
C VAL A 64 -16.90 -0.85 6.69
N THR A 65 -18.20 -0.60 6.88
CA THR A 65 -19.25 -1.61 6.85
C THR A 65 -19.86 -1.64 5.45
N LEU A 66 -19.83 -2.81 4.83
CA LEU A 66 -20.54 -3.11 3.59
C LEU A 66 -21.72 -4.02 3.87
N LYS A 67 -22.81 -3.78 3.13
CA LYS A 67 -24.00 -4.64 3.08
C LYS A 67 -24.04 -5.34 1.74
N GLY A 68 -24.34 -6.63 1.73
CA GLY A 68 -24.42 -7.39 0.48
C GLY A 68 -24.87 -8.83 0.72
N THR A 69 -24.97 -9.61 -0.37
CA THR A 69 -25.28 -11.02 -0.29
C THR A 69 -24.05 -11.85 0.12
N GLY A 70 -24.28 -12.98 0.78
CA GLY A 70 -23.19 -13.89 1.17
C GLY A 70 -22.33 -14.32 -0.01
N ARG A 71 -22.94 -14.57 -1.19
CA ARG A 71 -22.21 -14.89 -2.42
C ARG A 71 -21.30 -13.76 -2.87
N SER A 72 -21.74 -12.49 -2.79
CA SER A 72 -20.93 -11.33 -3.15
C SER A 72 -19.66 -11.22 -2.31
N PHE A 73 -19.77 -11.43 -1.00
CA PHE A 73 -18.60 -11.43 -0.11
C PHE A 73 -17.67 -12.63 -0.34
N ILE A 74 -18.21 -13.81 -0.68
CA ILE A 74 -17.41 -14.98 -1.05
C ILE A 74 -16.60 -14.65 -2.33
N TRP A 75 -17.25 -14.12 -3.37
CA TRP A 75 -16.59 -13.72 -4.60
C TRP A 75 -15.54 -12.63 -4.36
N LEU A 76 -15.86 -11.61 -3.60
CA LEU A 76 -14.91 -10.55 -3.24
C LEU A 76 -13.65 -11.13 -2.56
N LYS A 77 -13.83 -12.06 -1.62
CA LYS A 77 -12.71 -12.67 -0.90
C LYS A 77 -11.82 -13.55 -1.77
N PHE A 78 -12.40 -14.34 -2.67
CA PHE A 78 -11.63 -15.26 -3.53
C PHE A 78 -11.02 -14.58 -4.74
N PHE A 79 -11.61 -13.49 -5.23
CA PHE A 79 -11.22 -12.81 -6.45
C PHE A 79 -10.82 -11.35 -6.21
N ASN A 80 -10.33 -11.03 -5.02
CA ASN A 80 -9.93 -9.67 -4.64
C ASN A 80 -8.99 -9.02 -5.66
N SER A 81 -8.00 -9.78 -6.16
CA SER A 81 -7.04 -9.29 -7.16
C SER A 81 -7.66 -8.85 -8.50
N PHE A 82 -8.86 -9.36 -8.83
CA PHE A 82 -9.57 -8.93 -10.04
C PHE A 82 -10.34 -7.63 -9.85
N TYR A 83 -10.59 -7.24 -8.59
CA TYR A 83 -11.41 -6.07 -8.25
C TYR A 83 -10.59 -4.92 -7.64
N GLU A 84 -9.26 -5.00 -7.63
CA GLU A 84 -8.41 -3.97 -7.01
C GLU A 84 -8.70 -2.57 -7.54
N ASP A 85 -8.91 -2.43 -8.86
CA ASP A 85 -9.22 -1.15 -9.47
C ASP A 85 -10.66 -0.67 -9.25
N GLU A 86 -11.58 -1.61 -9.00
CA GLU A 86 -13.00 -1.35 -8.80
C GLU A 86 -13.42 -1.31 -7.32
N PHE A 87 -12.49 -1.44 -6.39
CA PHE A 87 -12.75 -1.51 -4.96
C PHE A 87 -11.93 -0.47 -4.23
N LYS A 88 -12.45 0.76 -4.16
CA LYS A 88 -11.74 1.89 -3.54
C LYS A 88 -12.68 3.00 -3.07
N ALA A 89 -12.23 3.72 -2.07
CA ALA A 89 -12.83 4.97 -1.64
C ALA A 89 -12.03 6.15 -2.20
N VAL A 90 -12.70 7.12 -2.76
CA VAL A 90 -12.08 8.28 -3.43
C VAL A 90 -12.33 9.54 -2.62
N ILE A 91 -11.28 10.31 -2.35
CA ILE A 91 -11.38 11.68 -1.84
C ILE A 91 -10.99 12.63 -2.96
N ASP A 92 -11.83 13.63 -3.19
CA ASP A 92 -11.58 14.68 -4.19
C ASP A 92 -10.91 15.89 -3.55
N LEU A 93 -9.71 16.21 -4.00
CA LEU A 93 -8.89 17.32 -3.49
C LEU A 93 -8.96 18.57 -4.35
N SER A 94 -9.81 18.61 -5.37
CA SER A 94 -9.87 19.73 -6.34
C SER A 94 -10.16 21.09 -5.69
N SER A 95 -10.95 21.10 -4.62
CA SER A 95 -11.34 22.32 -3.89
C SER A 95 -10.44 22.69 -2.71
N ILE A 96 -9.41 21.86 -2.40
CA ILE A 96 -8.59 22.03 -1.21
C ILE A 96 -7.31 22.76 -1.59
N THR A 97 -7.06 23.88 -0.94
CA THR A 97 -5.85 24.67 -1.17
C THR A 97 -4.72 24.36 -0.18
N ASP A 98 -5.01 24.29 1.11
CA ASP A 98 -3.96 24.16 2.13
C ASP A 98 -4.27 23.07 3.15
N GLU A 99 -5.40 23.13 3.83
CA GLU A 99 -5.79 22.20 4.87
C GLU A 99 -7.29 21.94 4.83
N TYR A 100 -7.68 20.67 5.01
CA TYR A 100 -9.08 20.29 5.13
C TYR A 100 -9.24 19.06 6.04
N ASN A 101 -10.27 19.07 6.87
CA ASN A 101 -10.65 17.96 7.73
C ASN A 101 -11.89 17.26 7.15
N PHE A 102 -11.71 16.04 6.67
CA PHE A 102 -12.79 15.21 6.17
C PHE A 102 -13.41 14.41 7.31
N GLU A 103 -14.68 14.60 7.58
CA GLU A 103 -15.50 13.67 8.34
C GLU A 103 -15.99 12.59 7.37
N LEU A 104 -15.28 11.45 7.33
CA LEU A 104 -15.40 10.47 6.24
C LEU A 104 -16.79 9.86 6.13
N ASP A 105 -17.44 9.57 7.27
CA ASP A 105 -18.76 8.95 7.25
C ASP A 105 -19.80 9.88 6.62
N SER A 106 -19.82 11.16 7.03
CA SER A 106 -20.71 12.18 6.44
C SER A 106 -20.35 12.42 4.97
N TYR A 107 -19.05 12.53 4.65
CA TYR A 107 -18.60 12.78 3.29
C TYR A 107 -19.08 11.69 2.31
N TYR A 108 -18.94 10.41 2.66
CA TYR A 108 -19.36 9.32 1.77
C TYR A 108 -20.86 9.06 1.77
N LYS A 109 -21.59 9.43 2.82
CA LYS A 109 -23.06 9.42 2.81
C LYS A 109 -23.65 10.49 1.89
N GLU A 110 -23.00 11.65 1.82
CA GLU A 110 -23.38 12.73 0.89
C GLU A 110 -22.91 12.47 -0.54
N ASN A 111 -21.81 11.71 -0.73
CA ASN A 111 -21.20 11.41 -2.02
C ASN A 111 -20.98 9.90 -2.22
N PRO A 112 -22.05 9.09 -2.29
CA PRO A 112 -21.94 7.64 -2.35
C PRO A 112 -21.20 7.14 -3.60
N GLU A 113 -21.19 7.91 -4.70
CA GLU A 113 -20.45 7.61 -5.93
C GLU A 113 -18.93 7.66 -5.76
N LYS A 114 -18.43 8.24 -4.68
CA LYS A 114 -17.01 8.27 -4.34
C LYS A 114 -16.52 6.96 -3.73
N ILE A 115 -17.43 6.08 -3.31
CA ILE A 115 -17.11 4.69 -2.96
C ILE A 115 -17.36 3.84 -4.20
N VAL A 116 -16.28 3.43 -4.83
CA VAL A 116 -16.33 2.56 -6.01
C VAL A 116 -16.37 1.12 -5.53
N LEU A 117 -17.44 0.43 -5.89
CA LEU A 117 -17.63 -0.99 -5.59
C LEU A 117 -17.83 -1.75 -6.91
N PRO A 118 -17.39 -3.02 -7.00
CA PRO A 118 -17.56 -3.83 -8.21
C PRO A 118 -19.04 -3.97 -8.57
N GLN A 119 -19.41 -3.50 -9.75
CA GLN A 119 -20.79 -3.54 -10.24
C GLN A 119 -21.35 -4.97 -10.41
N ALA A 120 -20.46 -5.94 -10.61
CA ALA A 120 -20.82 -7.35 -10.72
C ALA A 120 -21.26 -7.97 -9.37
N LEU A 121 -20.96 -7.29 -8.27
CA LEU A 121 -21.30 -7.71 -6.92
C LEU A 121 -22.41 -6.81 -6.36
N ASP A 122 -23.40 -7.42 -5.74
CA ASP A 122 -24.46 -6.69 -5.03
C ASP A 122 -23.93 -6.24 -3.66
N LEU A 123 -23.15 -5.15 -3.67
CA LEU A 123 -22.53 -4.55 -2.49
C LEU A 123 -22.99 -3.11 -2.33
N GLN A 124 -23.26 -2.69 -1.10
CA GLN A 124 -23.66 -1.34 -0.73
C GLN A 124 -22.82 -0.86 0.44
N PHE A 125 -22.36 0.39 0.36
CA PHE A 125 -21.72 1.08 1.47
C PHE A 125 -22.75 1.42 2.54
N VAL A 126 -22.39 1.27 3.82
CA VAL A 126 -23.23 1.60 4.97
C VAL A 126 -22.64 2.75 5.78
N GLU A 127 -21.43 2.58 6.27
CA GLU A 127 -20.77 3.56 7.14
C GLU A 127 -19.25 3.38 7.17
N VAL A 128 -18.53 4.42 7.57
CA VAL A 128 -17.10 4.36 7.89
C VAL A 128 -16.94 4.11 9.39
N LEU A 129 -16.16 3.09 9.74
CA LEU A 129 -15.86 2.74 11.12
C LEU A 129 -14.56 3.40 11.62
N SER A 130 -13.55 3.49 10.76
CA SER A 130 -12.26 4.08 11.11
C SER A 130 -11.42 4.40 9.86
N PRO A 131 -10.67 5.52 9.87
CA PRO A 131 -10.76 6.62 10.82
C PRO A 131 -12.03 7.44 10.59
N ASN A 132 -12.56 8.07 11.64
CA ASN A 132 -13.75 8.93 11.48
C ASN A 132 -13.41 10.23 10.75
N ASN A 133 -12.23 10.78 11.05
CA ASN A 133 -11.75 12.03 10.48
C ASN A 133 -10.37 11.82 9.86
N ILE A 134 -10.14 12.46 8.72
CA ILE A 134 -8.83 12.58 8.10
C ILE A 134 -8.53 14.04 7.86
N GLN A 135 -7.45 14.52 8.44
CA GLN A 135 -6.92 15.85 8.17
C GLN A 135 -5.94 15.74 7.01
N ILE A 136 -6.24 16.42 5.91
CA ILE A 136 -5.35 16.52 4.76
C ILE A 136 -4.72 17.90 4.76
N LYS A 137 -3.39 17.94 4.86
CA LYS A 137 -2.60 19.16 4.76
C LYS A 137 -1.79 19.10 3.47
N LEU A 138 -1.95 20.10 2.64
CA LEU A 138 -1.23 20.26 1.39
C LEU A 138 -0.14 21.30 1.52
N GLN A 139 0.98 21.04 0.85
CA GLN A 139 2.11 21.92 0.80
C GLN A 139 2.64 22.03 -0.63
N ARG A 140 3.41 23.08 -0.92
CA ARG A 140 4.06 23.23 -2.22
C ARG A 140 5.05 22.09 -2.45
N TYR A 141 5.03 21.50 -3.64
CA TYR A 141 6.03 20.52 -4.07
C TYR A 141 7.30 21.23 -4.51
N LEU A 142 8.42 20.90 -3.92
CA LEU A 142 9.73 21.43 -4.24
C LEU A 142 10.65 20.33 -4.74
N VAL A 143 11.46 20.65 -5.75
CA VAL A 143 12.57 19.80 -6.21
C VAL A 143 13.89 20.49 -5.91
N LYS A 144 14.83 19.79 -5.29
CA LYS A 144 16.15 20.30 -4.89
C LYS A 144 17.21 19.25 -5.20
N LYS A 145 18.40 19.70 -5.63
CA LYS A 145 19.58 18.84 -5.71
C LYS A 145 20.33 18.87 -4.38
N VAL A 146 20.69 17.70 -3.87
CA VAL A 146 21.45 17.56 -2.63
C VAL A 146 22.67 16.66 -2.83
N PRO A 147 23.78 16.93 -2.16
CA PRO A 147 24.98 16.11 -2.25
C PRO A 147 24.77 14.78 -1.53
N ILE A 148 25.52 13.77 -1.97
CA ILE A 148 25.57 12.45 -1.35
C ILE A 148 26.67 12.44 -0.31
N LYS A 149 26.38 11.88 0.87
CA LYS A 149 27.38 11.57 1.88
C LYS A 149 27.47 10.05 2.10
N SER A 150 28.70 9.55 2.13
CA SER A 150 28.97 8.17 2.41
C SER A 150 28.67 7.79 3.85
N GLN A 151 28.16 6.55 4.03
CA GLN A 151 28.17 5.83 5.30
C GLN A 151 29.02 4.55 5.20
N ILE A 152 29.93 4.50 4.24
CA ILE A 152 30.82 3.37 4.01
C ILE A 152 32.06 3.55 4.87
N LEU A 153 32.42 2.50 5.61
CA LEU A 153 33.66 2.45 6.38
C LEU A 153 34.71 1.70 5.58
N GLY A 154 35.68 2.42 5.04
CA GLY A 154 36.81 1.85 4.33
C GLY A 154 38.08 1.78 5.18
N SER A 155 38.82 0.68 5.12
CA SER A 155 40.19 0.59 5.64
C SER A 155 41.15 0.02 4.61
N ALA A 156 42.24 0.76 4.36
CA ALA A 156 43.31 0.28 3.50
C ALA A 156 44.19 -0.74 4.22
N GLU A 157 44.80 -1.66 3.46
CA GLU A 157 45.84 -2.58 3.97
C GLU A 157 47.11 -1.81 4.37
N PRO A 158 47.89 -2.29 5.34
CA PRO A 158 49.13 -1.64 5.72
C PRO A 158 50.05 -1.41 4.53
N GLY A 159 50.43 -0.14 4.31
CA GLY A 159 51.22 0.32 3.16
C GLY A 159 50.43 1.01 2.05
N TYR A 160 49.12 1.07 2.17
CA TYR A 160 48.20 1.80 1.29
C TYR A 160 47.54 2.98 2.00
N ILE A 161 47.15 3.96 1.25
CA ILE A 161 46.46 5.17 1.76
C ILE A 161 45.04 5.16 1.20
N SER A 162 44.04 5.32 2.08
CA SER A 162 42.66 5.56 1.67
C SER A 162 42.51 7.01 1.19
N LEU A 163 41.94 7.19 0.02
CA LEU A 163 41.53 8.50 -0.51
C LEU A 163 40.07 8.76 -0.14
N GLU A 164 39.63 9.99 -0.38
CA GLU A 164 38.20 10.33 -0.23
C GLU A 164 37.36 9.59 -1.28
N GLU A 165 36.20 9.12 -0.84
CA GLU A 165 35.24 8.45 -1.70
C GLU A 165 34.58 9.47 -2.64
N THR A 166 34.40 9.08 -3.88
CA THR A 166 33.71 9.91 -4.89
C THR A 166 32.52 9.15 -5.42
N PHE A 167 31.42 9.83 -5.68
CA PHE A 167 30.20 9.26 -6.22
C PHE A 167 29.88 9.80 -7.61
N SER A 168 29.33 8.97 -8.45
CA SER A 168 28.77 9.36 -9.74
C SER A 168 27.31 8.89 -9.85
N PRO A 169 26.35 9.85 -9.90
CA PRO A 169 26.51 11.28 -9.70
C PRO A 169 26.90 11.63 -8.24
N ASP A 170 27.51 12.83 -8.04
CA ASP A 170 27.88 13.37 -6.72
C ASP A 170 26.70 13.96 -5.94
N SER A 171 25.61 14.23 -6.65
CA SER A 171 24.38 14.82 -6.13
C SER A 171 23.15 14.19 -6.78
N ILE A 172 22.05 14.14 -6.06
CA ILE A 172 20.78 13.59 -6.56
C ILE A 172 19.66 14.61 -6.42
N SER A 173 18.62 14.45 -7.25
CA SER A 173 17.42 15.25 -7.16
C SER A 173 16.46 14.62 -6.15
N ILE A 174 16.00 15.41 -5.20
CA ILE A 174 14.94 15.05 -4.26
C ILE A 174 13.72 15.93 -4.51
N GLY A 175 12.52 15.37 -4.35
CA GLY A 175 11.27 16.09 -4.54
C GLY A 175 10.24 15.71 -3.47
N GLY A 176 9.51 16.70 -2.95
CA GLY A 176 8.53 16.48 -1.90
C GLY A 176 8.00 17.77 -1.31
N PRO A 177 7.43 17.71 -0.07
CA PRO A 177 6.94 18.88 0.64
C PRO A 177 8.07 19.89 0.87
N GLU A 178 7.81 21.19 0.61
CA GLU A 178 8.80 22.24 0.64
C GLU A 178 9.58 22.32 1.96
N GLU A 179 8.89 22.21 3.10
CA GLU A 179 9.54 22.24 4.42
C GLU A 179 10.48 21.03 4.60
N THR A 180 10.01 19.82 4.24
CA THR A 180 10.80 18.59 4.37
C THR A 180 12.02 18.61 3.46
N VAL A 181 11.84 19.00 2.18
CA VAL A 181 12.95 19.09 1.21
C VAL A 181 13.96 20.14 1.60
N ASN A 182 13.53 21.29 2.13
CA ASN A 182 14.44 22.33 2.59
C ASN A 182 15.29 21.91 3.79
N ALA A 183 14.74 21.08 4.68
CA ALA A 183 15.46 20.55 5.85
C ALA A 183 16.54 19.52 5.49
N ILE A 184 16.46 18.92 4.30
CA ILE A 184 17.44 17.93 3.84
C ILE A 184 18.64 18.67 3.22
N GLU A 185 19.78 18.59 3.87
CA GLU A 185 21.04 19.19 3.39
C GLU A 185 21.87 18.22 2.55
N PHE A 186 21.80 16.92 2.85
CA PHE A 186 22.51 15.84 2.16
C PHE A 186 21.72 14.55 2.28
N ILE A 187 22.06 13.59 1.45
CA ILE A 187 21.46 12.24 1.50
C ILE A 187 22.55 11.20 1.76
N LEU A 188 22.19 10.12 2.41
CA LEU A 188 23.13 9.09 2.84
C LEU A 188 23.05 7.85 1.95
N THR A 189 24.18 7.20 1.72
CA THR A 189 24.23 5.84 1.19
C THR A 189 23.86 4.83 2.27
N GLU A 190 23.53 3.61 1.88
CA GLU A 190 23.51 2.47 2.81
C GLU A 190 24.85 2.29 3.48
N LYS A 191 24.82 1.76 4.71
CA LYS A 191 26.04 1.43 5.46
C LYS A 191 26.71 0.22 4.86
N ASP A 192 28.02 0.35 4.61
CA ASP A 192 28.84 -0.76 4.16
C ASP A 192 30.22 -0.69 4.85
N THR A 193 30.98 -1.81 4.83
CA THR A 193 32.31 -1.88 5.41
C THR A 193 33.25 -2.60 4.44
N LEU A 194 34.21 -1.86 3.93
CA LEU A 194 35.25 -2.36 3.03
C LEU A 194 36.58 -2.48 3.78
N LEU A 195 37.08 -3.69 3.95
CA LEU A 195 38.31 -3.96 4.70
C LEU A 195 39.44 -4.40 3.78
N ASN A 196 40.69 -4.08 4.18
CA ASN A 196 41.93 -4.51 3.52
C ASN A 196 42.00 -4.11 2.04
N LEU A 197 41.65 -2.86 1.75
CA LEU A 197 41.69 -2.32 0.38
C LEU A 197 43.12 -2.14 -0.09
N ILE A 198 43.45 -2.74 -1.25
CA ILE A 198 44.75 -2.63 -1.92
C ILE A 198 44.67 -1.86 -3.25
N SER A 199 43.46 -1.55 -3.69
CA SER A 199 43.17 -0.78 -4.92
C SER A 199 41.81 -0.08 -4.77
N SER A 200 41.52 0.86 -5.67
CA SER A 200 40.18 1.45 -5.80
C SER A 200 39.14 0.37 -6.08
N VAL A 201 38.00 0.49 -5.43
CA VAL A 201 36.84 -0.40 -5.61
C VAL A 201 35.71 0.43 -6.20
N GLU A 202 35.20 -0.02 -7.34
CA GLU A 202 33.99 0.54 -7.96
C GLU A 202 32.82 -0.35 -7.58
N ASN A 203 31.78 0.24 -6.96
CA ASN A 203 30.58 -0.51 -6.59
C ASN A 203 29.34 0.40 -6.63
N ASP A 204 28.16 -0.23 -6.68
CA ASP A 204 26.87 0.47 -6.62
C ASP A 204 26.31 0.42 -5.22
N TRP A 205 26.00 1.58 -4.66
CA TRP A 205 25.33 1.70 -3.36
C TRP A 205 23.92 2.25 -3.50
N LEU A 206 23.01 1.70 -2.70
CA LEU A 206 21.66 2.22 -2.57
C LEU A 206 21.69 3.52 -1.77
N ILE A 207 20.81 4.42 -2.14
CA ILE A 207 20.54 5.65 -1.39
C ILE A 207 19.47 5.37 -0.34
N LEU A 208 19.72 5.79 0.89
CA LEU A 208 18.73 5.71 1.97
C LEU A 208 17.61 6.74 1.73
N ASN A 209 16.37 6.28 1.82
CA ASN A 209 15.23 7.19 1.76
C ASN A 209 15.21 8.07 3.02
N PRO A 210 15.33 9.40 2.89
CA PRO A 210 15.33 10.29 4.05
C PRO A 210 13.95 10.44 4.70
N ASP A 211 12.88 10.31 3.90
CA ASP A 211 11.49 10.46 4.35
C ASP A 211 10.56 9.79 3.34
N LYS A 212 9.44 9.22 3.81
CA LYS A 212 8.44 8.56 2.95
C LYS A 212 7.75 9.49 1.98
N LEU A 213 7.62 10.78 2.32
CA LEU A 213 7.01 11.81 1.49
C LEU A 213 7.98 12.39 0.46
N VAL A 214 9.26 11.98 0.49
CA VAL A 214 10.29 12.47 -0.41
C VAL A 214 10.60 11.43 -1.47
N SER A 215 10.40 11.80 -2.72
CA SER A 215 10.89 11.07 -3.89
C SER A 215 12.34 11.43 -4.19
N TYR A 216 13.13 10.50 -4.71
CA TYR A 216 14.53 10.74 -5.08
C TYR A 216 14.92 9.89 -6.27
N ASP A 217 15.82 10.45 -7.09
CA ASP A 217 16.34 9.82 -8.30
C ASP A 217 17.77 10.31 -8.58
N PRO A 218 18.73 9.40 -8.87
CA PRO A 218 18.61 7.95 -8.95
C PRO A 218 18.55 7.26 -7.57
N LYS A 219 18.07 6.01 -7.53
CA LYS A 219 18.02 5.18 -6.30
C LYS A 219 19.34 4.51 -5.96
N LYS A 220 20.26 4.46 -6.93
CA LYS A 220 21.61 3.90 -6.79
C LYS A 220 22.63 4.87 -7.35
N VAL A 221 23.81 4.86 -6.76
CA VAL A 221 24.97 5.64 -7.22
C VAL A 221 26.19 4.76 -7.24
N THR A 222 27.06 4.99 -8.24
CA THR A 222 28.35 4.30 -8.33
C THR A 222 29.37 5.12 -7.55
N GLY A 223 30.10 4.47 -6.65
CA GLY A 223 31.19 5.10 -5.89
C GLY A 223 32.55 4.45 -6.25
N PHE A 224 33.60 5.23 -6.07
CA PHE A 224 34.96 4.86 -6.39
C PHE A 224 35.88 5.13 -5.20
#